data_515b20f8c7a5da2bc5d8e3bbb4304431
#
_entry.id   515b20f8c7a5da2bc5d8e3bbb4304431
#
_cell.length_a   1.000
_cell.length_b   1.000
_cell.length_c   1.000
_cell.angle_alpha   90.00
_cell.angle_beta   90.00
_cell.angle_gamma   90.00
#
_symmetry.space_group_name_H-M   'P 1'
#
loop_
_entity.id
_entity.type
_entity.pdbx_description
1 polymer ?
#
loop_
_entity_poly.entity_id
_entity_poly.type
_entity_poly.pdbx_seq_one_letter_code
_entity_poly.pdbx_strand_id
1 'polypeptide(L)'
;MNQPWWRDACQPLDHAAMQQARARQQQLTKPAGSLGQLEGLAVTLAGLQGCERPTLEQVAITIFAGDHGVVEEGISAYPQAVTGQMLRNFVGGGAAISVLARQLQASLEVIDLGTVDPHLELAGVRHLRLGAGTRNFARQPAMTDEQLQAALQAGRDSARRTAEKGAQLFIGGEMGIGNTTAAAALASILLGCPARDLCGPGTGLDSAGVLHKAQVIERALALHGLRADQPQQALACVGGFEIAALAGAYLACAQQGIAVLVDGFICSVAALVAVRLNPQCRDWLLFAHQGAEPGHKALLAALRAEPLLALGLRLGEGSGAALAVPLLRLACALHGQMATFAEAAVADRPA
;
A
#
# COMPACT_ATOMS: atom_id res chain seq x y z
N MET A 1 -23.80 -10.56 -17.48
CA MET A 1 -23.31 -9.51 -16.56
C MET A 1 -21.87 -9.26 -16.90
N ASN A 2 -21.45 -8.01 -17.16
CA ASN A 2 -20.04 -7.69 -17.44
C ASN A 2 -19.19 -7.99 -16.21
N GLN A 3 -18.03 -8.60 -16.43
CA GLN A 3 -17.04 -8.86 -15.38
C GLN A 3 -16.62 -7.52 -14.75
N PRO A 4 -16.44 -7.45 -13.41
CA PRO A 4 -15.94 -6.23 -12.77
C PRO A 4 -14.52 -5.88 -13.26
N TRP A 5 -14.24 -4.61 -13.48
CA TRP A 5 -12.97 -4.11 -14.05
C TRP A 5 -11.71 -4.56 -13.27
N TRP A 6 -11.83 -4.79 -11.96
CA TRP A 6 -10.68 -5.25 -11.15
C TRP A 6 -10.25 -6.70 -11.43
N ARG A 7 -11.04 -7.43 -12.22
CA ARG A 7 -10.67 -8.76 -12.75
C ARG A 7 -10.06 -8.71 -14.14
N ASP A 8 -9.97 -7.52 -14.75
CA ASP A 8 -9.29 -7.37 -16.03
C ASP A 8 -7.81 -7.73 -15.88
N ALA A 9 -7.19 -8.22 -16.95
CA ALA A 9 -5.79 -8.67 -16.92
C ALA A 9 -4.84 -7.52 -16.51
N CYS A 10 -3.88 -7.83 -15.64
CA CYS A 10 -2.75 -6.96 -15.38
C CYS A 10 -1.75 -7.04 -16.53
N GLN A 11 -0.91 -6.00 -16.67
CA GLN A 11 0.20 -6.04 -17.62
C GLN A 11 1.15 -7.21 -17.26
N PRO A 12 1.61 -7.99 -18.25
CA PRO A 12 2.61 -9.02 -18.00
C PRO A 12 3.98 -8.38 -17.75
N LEU A 13 4.80 -9.05 -16.93
CA LEU A 13 6.20 -8.65 -16.77
C LEU A 13 6.99 -8.93 -18.06
N ASP A 14 7.92 -8.05 -18.40
CA ASP A 14 8.89 -8.29 -19.48
C ASP A 14 10.03 -9.19 -19.02
N HIS A 15 9.88 -10.51 -19.23
CA HIS A 15 10.88 -11.51 -18.86
C HIS A 15 12.19 -11.38 -19.67
N ALA A 16 12.15 -10.84 -20.90
CA ALA A 16 13.34 -10.61 -21.71
C ALA A 16 14.17 -9.46 -21.09
N ALA A 17 13.55 -8.37 -20.70
CA ALA A 17 14.22 -7.28 -20.00
C ALA A 17 14.82 -7.75 -18.65
N MET A 18 14.09 -8.60 -17.91
CA MET A 18 14.63 -9.22 -16.68
C MET A 18 15.87 -10.06 -16.95
N GLN A 19 15.87 -10.84 -18.03
CA GLN A 19 17.01 -11.68 -18.41
C GLN A 19 18.22 -10.83 -18.83
N GLN A 20 18.01 -9.78 -19.59
CA GLN A 20 19.05 -8.81 -19.96
C GLN A 20 19.64 -8.13 -18.71
N ALA A 21 18.78 -7.68 -17.80
CA ALA A 21 19.22 -7.08 -16.54
C ALA A 21 20.03 -8.07 -15.66
N ARG A 22 19.63 -9.34 -15.59
CA ARG A 22 20.42 -10.38 -14.90
C ARG A 22 21.78 -10.59 -15.55
N ALA A 23 21.84 -10.68 -16.87
CA ALA A 23 23.10 -10.82 -17.62
C ALA A 23 24.04 -9.62 -17.35
N ARG A 24 23.49 -8.40 -17.34
CA ARG A 24 24.23 -7.19 -16.99
C ARG A 24 24.76 -7.23 -15.56
N GLN A 25 23.95 -7.64 -14.56
CA GLN A 25 24.36 -7.74 -13.15
C GLN A 25 25.60 -8.66 -12.97
N GLN A 26 25.74 -9.69 -13.78
CA GLN A 26 26.88 -10.59 -13.75
C GLN A 26 28.16 -9.98 -14.31
N GLN A 27 28.06 -8.94 -15.14
CA GLN A 27 29.18 -8.28 -15.78
C GLN A 27 29.71 -7.06 -15.02
N LEU A 28 28.95 -6.53 -14.05
CA LEU A 28 29.34 -5.36 -13.28
C LEU A 28 30.55 -5.65 -12.38
N THR A 29 31.41 -4.65 -12.18
CA THR A 29 32.67 -4.73 -11.39
C THR A 29 32.41 -4.98 -9.91
N LYS A 30 31.82 -6.11 -9.57
CA LYS A 30 31.50 -6.54 -8.21
C LYS A 30 31.42 -8.07 -8.12
N PRO A 31 31.63 -8.67 -6.96
CA PRO A 31 31.27 -10.07 -6.75
C PRO A 31 29.78 -10.29 -6.95
N ALA A 32 29.39 -11.40 -7.57
CA ALA A 32 27.99 -11.75 -7.78
C ALA A 32 27.24 -11.83 -6.43
N GLY A 33 26.09 -11.20 -6.33
CA GLY A 33 25.27 -11.17 -5.11
C GLY A 33 25.73 -10.20 -4.01
N SER A 34 26.85 -9.47 -4.19
CA SER A 34 27.43 -8.64 -3.14
C SER A 34 26.60 -7.39 -2.77
N LEU A 35 25.72 -6.95 -3.66
CA LEU A 35 24.76 -5.85 -3.38
C LEU A 35 23.42 -6.37 -2.83
N GLY A 36 23.29 -7.68 -2.56
CA GLY A 36 22.12 -8.27 -1.93
C GLY A 36 20.82 -7.97 -2.67
N GLN A 37 19.80 -7.53 -1.93
CA GLN A 37 18.46 -7.24 -2.47
C GLN A 37 18.47 -6.19 -3.59
N LEU A 38 19.43 -5.26 -3.63
CA LEU A 38 19.47 -4.20 -4.65
C LEU A 38 19.64 -4.77 -6.07
N GLU A 39 20.35 -5.91 -6.22
CA GLU A 39 20.50 -6.58 -7.52
C GLU A 39 19.16 -7.14 -8.02
N GLY A 40 18.45 -7.86 -7.16
CA GLY A 40 17.12 -8.41 -7.46
C GLY A 40 16.09 -7.30 -7.73
N LEU A 41 16.19 -6.20 -6.98
CA LEU A 41 15.30 -5.06 -7.13
C LEU A 41 15.45 -4.38 -8.50
N ALA A 42 16.71 -4.16 -8.95
CA ALA A 42 16.98 -3.61 -10.28
C ALA A 42 16.45 -4.53 -11.39
N VAL A 43 16.62 -5.85 -11.26
CA VAL A 43 16.09 -6.84 -12.21
C VAL A 43 14.56 -6.83 -12.23
N THR A 44 13.91 -6.74 -11.06
CA THR A 44 12.45 -6.64 -10.97
C THR A 44 11.95 -5.37 -11.65
N LEU A 45 12.56 -4.23 -11.37
CA LEU A 45 12.20 -2.96 -12.01
C LEU A 45 12.43 -2.98 -13.52
N ALA A 46 13.47 -3.69 -14.01
CA ALA A 46 13.68 -3.89 -15.44
C ALA A 46 12.50 -4.62 -16.10
N GLY A 47 12.00 -5.68 -15.46
CA GLY A 47 10.81 -6.40 -15.93
C GLY A 47 9.52 -5.59 -15.87
N LEU A 48 9.36 -4.77 -14.84
CA LEU A 48 8.20 -3.89 -14.67
C LEU A 48 8.19 -2.75 -15.71
N GLN A 49 9.37 -2.27 -16.12
CA GLN A 49 9.50 -1.16 -17.08
C GLN A 49 9.77 -1.62 -18.54
N GLY A 50 9.98 -2.91 -18.76
CA GLY A 50 10.27 -3.46 -20.08
C GLY A 50 11.61 -2.97 -20.65
N CYS A 51 12.63 -2.73 -19.81
CA CYS A 51 13.92 -2.24 -20.27
C CYS A 51 15.08 -2.78 -19.41
N GLU A 52 16.25 -3.00 -20.02
CA GLU A 52 17.44 -3.51 -19.33
C GLU A 52 17.89 -2.62 -18.17
N ARG A 53 17.83 -1.31 -18.34
CA ARG A 53 18.32 -0.30 -17.39
C ARG A 53 17.17 0.58 -16.90
N PRO A 54 16.43 0.13 -15.86
CA PRO A 54 15.30 0.88 -15.34
C PRO A 54 15.75 2.17 -14.66
N THR A 55 14.84 3.15 -14.63
CA THR A 55 15.01 4.42 -13.90
C THR A 55 13.83 4.66 -12.97
N LEU A 56 13.97 5.54 -11.99
CA LEU A 56 12.90 5.86 -11.06
C LEU A 56 12.90 7.35 -10.72
N GLU A 57 12.50 8.16 -11.67
CA GLU A 57 12.48 9.61 -11.54
C GLU A 57 11.14 10.12 -11.04
N GLN A 58 10.06 9.67 -11.68
CA GLN A 58 8.70 10.14 -11.41
C GLN A 58 7.99 9.23 -10.41
N VAL A 59 7.76 9.76 -9.21
CA VAL A 59 7.05 9.07 -8.12
C VAL A 59 5.75 9.83 -7.82
N ALA A 60 4.64 9.11 -7.75
CA ALA A 60 3.35 9.65 -7.35
C ALA A 60 2.91 9.06 -6.01
N ILE A 61 2.50 9.93 -5.10
CA ILE A 61 1.99 9.56 -3.77
C ILE A 61 0.53 10.01 -3.70
N THR A 62 -0.36 9.11 -3.29
CA THR A 62 -1.76 9.43 -3.03
C THR A 62 -2.15 9.00 -1.62
N ILE A 63 -2.67 9.95 -0.83
CA ILE A 63 -3.25 9.68 0.48
C ILE A 63 -4.75 9.55 0.32
N PHE A 64 -5.29 8.38 0.69
CA PHE A 64 -6.72 8.15 0.80
C PHE A 64 -7.14 8.29 2.25
N ALA A 65 -8.16 9.09 2.51
CA ALA A 65 -8.63 9.33 3.87
C ALA A 65 -10.12 8.99 4.03
N GLY A 66 -10.46 8.36 5.15
CA GLY A 66 -11.84 8.04 5.50
C GLY A 66 -11.98 7.67 6.97
N ASP A 67 -13.07 8.05 7.60
CA ASP A 67 -13.38 7.71 8.98
C ASP A 67 -14.10 6.37 9.11
N HIS A 68 -14.03 5.76 10.30
CA HIS A 68 -14.56 4.45 10.59
C HIS A 68 -15.59 4.50 11.72
N GLY A 69 -16.81 4.04 11.45
CA GLY A 69 -17.87 3.99 12.46
C GLY A 69 -17.58 3.04 13.64
N VAL A 70 -16.67 2.08 13.48
CA VAL A 70 -16.24 1.19 14.58
C VAL A 70 -15.57 1.95 15.74
N VAL A 71 -15.19 3.19 15.56
CA VAL A 71 -14.68 4.06 16.64
C VAL A 71 -15.70 4.22 17.76
N GLU A 72 -17.00 4.09 17.50
CA GLU A 72 -18.07 4.07 18.50
C GLU A 72 -17.88 2.96 19.55
N GLU A 73 -17.14 1.92 19.23
CA GLU A 73 -16.83 0.80 20.16
C GLU A 73 -15.65 1.11 21.08
N GLY A 74 -15.09 2.34 21.08
CA GLY A 74 -14.01 2.75 21.97
C GLY A 74 -12.64 2.14 21.66
N ILE A 75 -12.35 1.88 20.37
CA ILE A 75 -11.14 1.18 19.90
C ILE A 75 -10.01 2.14 19.47
N SER A 76 -10.10 3.41 19.77
CA SER A 76 -9.10 4.41 19.41
C SER A 76 -8.84 5.37 20.56
N ALA A 77 -7.56 5.74 20.74
CA ALA A 77 -7.16 6.76 21.70
C ALA A 77 -7.44 8.20 21.20
N TYR A 78 -7.65 8.39 19.89
CA TYR A 78 -7.90 9.70 19.29
C TYR A 78 -9.33 9.82 18.76
N PRO A 79 -9.92 11.03 18.80
CA PRO A 79 -11.23 11.28 18.22
C PRO A 79 -11.14 11.35 16.69
N GLN A 80 -12.24 11.04 15.98
CA GLN A 80 -12.33 11.06 14.51
C GLN A 80 -12.03 12.43 13.89
N ALA A 81 -12.24 13.52 14.63
CA ALA A 81 -11.86 14.87 14.18
C ALA A 81 -10.38 14.99 13.73
N VAL A 82 -9.50 14.10 14.26
CA VAL A 82 -8.08 14.07 13.86
C VAL A 82 -7.91 13.73 12.39
N THR A 83 -8.77 12.91 11.79
CA THR A 83 -8.72 12.61 10.35
C THR A 83 -8.81 13.89 9.52
N GLY A 84 -9.80 14.72 9.76
CA GLY A 84 -9.96 16.02 9.07
C GLY A 84 -8.81 17.00 9.35
N GLN A 85 -8.28 16.99 10.58
CA GLN A 85 -7.11 17.81 10.94
C GLN A 85 -5.87 17.38 10.19
N MET A 86 -5.68 16.06 9.99
CA MET A 86 -4.56 15.52 9.21
C MET A 86 -4.70 15.82 7.72
N LEU A 87 -5.91 15.81 7.14
CA LEU A 87 -6.11 16.29 5.76
C LEU A 87 -5.58 17.71 5.56
N ARG A 88 -5.89 18.60 6.51
CA ARG A 88 -5.36 19.99 6.51
C ARG A 88 -3.83 20.00 6.63
N ASN A 89 -3.26 19.14 7.48
CA ASN A 89 -1.81 19.04 7.69
C ASN A 89 -1.09 18.52 6.43
N PHE A 90 -1.67 17.55 5.71
CA PHE A 90 -1.12 17.04 4.46
C PHE A 90 -0.98 18.15 3.41
N VAL A 91 -2.06 18.88 3.14
CA VAL A 91 -2.03 19.97 2.13
C VAL A 91 -1.27 21.20 2.61
N GLY A 92 -1.21 21.43 3.93
CA GLY A 92 -0.39 22.48 4.55
C GLY A 92 1.10 22.17 4.54
N GLY A 93 1.50 20.93 4.20
CA GLY A 93 2.91 20.54 4.04
C GLY A 93 3.63 20.18 5.33
N GLY A 94 2.94 20.06 6.46
CA GLY A 94 3.51 19.77 7.79
C GLY A 94 3.58 18.29 8.15
N ALA A 95 2.84 17.42 7.46
CA ALA A 95 2.83 15.99 7.74
C ALA A 95 4.13 15.30 7.26
N ALA A 96 4.45 14.15 7.83
CA ALA A 96 5.64 13.39 7.47
C ALA A 96 5.71 13.09 5.97
N ILE A 97 4.62 12.58 5.40
CA ILE A 97 4.57 12.28 3.96
C ILE A 97 4.72 13.54 3.11
N SER A 98 4.20 14.69 3.54
CA SER A 98 4.33 15.95 2.80
C SER A 98 5.78 16.43 2.77
N VAL A 99 6.51 16.25 3.88
CA VAL A 99 7.95 16.55 3.95
C VAL A 99 8.73 15.60 3.02
N LEU A 100 8.44 14.30 3.10
CA LEU A 100 9.10 13.28 2.27
C LEU A 100 8.80 13.48 0.78
N ALA A 101 7.55 13.79 0.40
CA ALA A 101 7.19 14.07 -0.98
C ALA A 101 8.00 15.23 -1.57
N ARG A 102 8.18 16.32 -0.82
CA ARG A 102 9.02 17.46 -1.25
C ARG A 102 10.49 17.05 -1.42
N GLN A 103 11.05 16.29 -0.46
CA GLN A 103 12.44 15.82 -0.54
C GLN A 103 12.68 14.88 -1.73
N LEU A 104 11.70 14.06 -2.05
CA LEU A 104 11.74 13.12 -3.16
C LEU A 104 11.38 13.74 -4.51
N GLN A 105 10.91 15.00 -4.52
CA GLN A 105 10.32 15.63 -5.70
C GLN A 105 9.15 14.81 -6.27
N ALA A 106 8.41 14.14 -5.38
CA ALA A 106 7.26 13.32 -5.73
C ALA A 106 5.98 14.16 -5.75
N SER A 107 5.05 13.84 -6.63
CA SER A 107 3.70 14.42 -6.57
C SER A 107 2.94 13.86 -5.38
N LEU A 108 2.18 14.72 -4.68
CA LEU A 108 1.31 14.33 -3.57
C LEU A 108 -0.13 14.70 -3.89
N GLU A 109 -1.03 13.72 -3.90
CA GLU A 109 -2.48 13.90 -4.00
C GLU A 109 -3.13 13.48 -2.68
N VAL A 110 -4.12 14.24 -2.22
CA VAL A 110 -4.88 13.94 -1.00
C VAL A 110 -6.35 13.81 -1.37
N ILE A 111 -6.97 12.67 -1.02
CA ILE A 111 -8.36 12.33 -1.37
C ILE A 111 -9.14 12.06 -0.08
N ASP A 112 -10.17 12.85 0.16
CA ASP A 112 -11.18 12.63 1.20
C ASP A 112 -12.29 11.74 0.62
N LEU A 113 -12.39 10.52 1.11
CA LEU A 113 -13.42 9.55 0.73
C LEU A 113 -14.64 9.61 1.65
N GLY A 114 -14.51 10.28 2.80
CA GLY A 114 -15.60 10.45 3.75
C GLY A 114 -15.11 10.57 5.17
N THR A 115 -14.93 11.80 5.63
CA THR A 115 -14.71 12.15 7.03
C THR A 115 -16.04 12.43 7.73
N VAL A 116 -16.05 12.36 9.08
CA VAL A 116 -17.27 12.66 9.88
C VAL A 116 -17.72 14.10 9.80
N ASP A 117 -16.85 15.03 9.43
CA ASP A 117 -17.21 16.43 9.20
C ASP A 117 -17.73 16.62 7.76
N PRO A 118 -19.06 16.77 7.58
CA PRO A 118 -19.66 16.89 6.25
C PRO A 118 -19.38 18.25 5.59
N HIS A 119 -18.87 19.21 6.34
CA HIS A 119 -18.60 20.58 5.87
C HIS A 119 -17.12 20.86 5.66
N LEU A 120 -16.27 19.85 5.83
CA LEU A 120 -14.83 19.99 5.61
C LEU A 120 -14.54 20.28 4.14
N GLU A 121 -14.17 21.51 3.82
CA GLU A 121 -13.70 21.91 2.49
C GLU A 121 -12.27 22.43 2.60
N LEU A 122 -11.34 21.77 1.90
CA LEU A 122 -9.92 22.12 1.93
C LEU A 122 -9.38 22.26 0.51
N ALA A 123 -8.81 23.41 0.20
CA ALA A 123 -8.08 23.59 -1.04
C ALA A 123 -6.92 22.57 -1.13
N GLY A 124 -6.78 21.92 -2.27
CA GLY A 124 -5.76 20.89 -2.48
C GLY A 124 -6.19 19.47 -2.07
N VAL A 125 -7.35 19.31 -1.43
CA VAL A 125 -7.97 18.00 -1.16
C VAL A 125 -9.04 17.72 -2.22
N ARG A 126 -9.03 16.50 -2.75
CA ARG A 126 -10.12 16.00 -3.61
C ARG A 126 -11.19 15.38 -2.73
N HIS A 127 -12.32 16.05 -2.58
CA HIS A 127 -13.45 15.57 -1.79
C HIS A 127 -14.38 14.70 -2.65
N LEU A 128 -14.48 13.39 -2.34
CA LEU A 128 -15.40 12.46 -3.00
C LEU A 128 -16.59 12.08 -2.12
N ARG A 129 -16.41 12.06 -0.81
CA ARG A 129 -17.46 11.95 0.24
C ARG A 129 -18.46 10.81 0.01
N LEU A 130 -17.98 9.59 0.12
CA LEU A 130 -18.82 8.39 0.00
C LEU A 130 -19.80 8.20 1.17
N GLY A 131 -19.55 8.91 2.29
CA GLY A 131 -20.34 8.94 3.50
C GLY A 131 -19.66 9.76 4.58
N ALA A 132 -20.28 9.91 5.75
CA ALA A 132 -19.68 10.50 6.95
C ALA A 132 -18.84 9.44 7.72
N GLY A 133 -17.89 8.83 7.02
CA GLY A 133 -17.21 7.62 7.45
C GLY A 133 -17.98 6.35 7.11
N THR A 134 -17.37 5.17 7.34
CA THR A 134 -18.07 3.89 7.23
C THR A 134 -19.05 3.70 8.38
N ARG A 135 -19.96 2.73 8.24
CA ARG A 135 -20.80 2.30 9.37
C ARG A 135 -19.99 1.51 10.38
N ASN A 136 -20.54 1.37 11.60
CA ASN A 136 -19.94 0.53 12.63
C ASN A 136 -20.10 -0.96 12.25
N PHE A 137 -19.01 -1.57 11.84
CA PHE A 137 -19.01 -2.97 11.40
C PHE A 137 -19.24 -3.99 12.53
N ALA A 138 -19.16 -3.56 13.79
CA ALA A 138 -19.57 -4.41 14.91
C ALA A 138 -21.11 -4.59 15.01
N ARG A 139 -21.88 -3.82 14.22
CA ARG A 139 -23.37 -3.83 14.23
C ARG A 139 -23.98 -4.15 12.86
N GLN A 140 -23.34 -3.73 11.77
CA GLN A 140 -23.81 -3.90 10.39
C GLN A 140 -22.63 -3.79 9.42
N PRO A 141 -22.76 -4.14 8.12
CA PRO A 141 -21.68 -3.95 7.15
C PRO A 141 -21.16 -2.52 7.11
N ALA A 142 -19.80 -2.36 7.04
CA ALA A 142 -19.13 -1.05 7.02
C ALA A 142 -19.54 -0.19 5.81
N MET A 143 -19.75 -0.81 4.65
CA MET A 143 -20.09 -0.15 3.39
C MET A 143 -21.28 -0.82 2.72
N THR A 144 -22.03 -0.04 1.94
CA THR A 144 -22.93 -0.61 0.92
C THR A 144 -22.13 -1.07 -0.30
N ASP A 145 -22.75 -1.85 -1.18
CA ASP A 145 -22.10 -2.27 -2.43
C ASP A 145 -21.75 -1.06 -3.31
N GLU A 146 -22.60 -0.03 -3.34
CA GLU A 146 -22.35 1.20 -4.09
C GLU A 146 -21.15 1.98 -3.51
N GLN A 147 -21.05 2.05 -2.19
CA GLN A 147 -19.92 2.71 -1.52
C GLN A 147 -18.60 1.96 -1.78
N LEU A 148 -18.62 0.62 -1.71
CA LEU A 148 -17.47 -0.20 -2.05
C LEU A 148 -17.02 0.02 -3.50
N GLN A 149 -17.97 -0.02 -4.45
CA GLN A 149 -17.69 0.22 -5.87
C GLN A 149 -17.09 1.62 -6.10
N ALA A 150 -17.65 2.63 -5.46
CA ALA A 150 -17.17 4.01 -5.57
C ALA A 150 -15.77 4.19 -4.95
N ALA A 151 -15.48 3.51 -3.83
CA ALA A 151 -14.16 3.53 -3.21
C ALA A 151 -13.10 2.84 -4.10
N LEU A 152 -13.39 1.65 -4.65
CA LEU A 152 -12.52 0.97 -5.61
C LEU A 152 -12.28 1.84 -6.85
N GLN A 153 -13.34 2.49 -7.36
CA GLN A 153 -13.25 3.39 -8.52
C GLN A 153 -12.41 4.65 -8.22
N ALA A 154 -12.48 5.20 -7.02
CA ALA A 154 -11.64 6.32 -6.59
C ALA A 154 -10.15 5.96 -6.66
N GLY A 155 -9.79 4.75 -6.25
CA GLY A 155 -8.44 4.20 -6.40
C GLY A 155 -8.02 4.05 -7.87
N ARG A 156 -8.90 3.48 -8.70
CA ARG A 156 -8.67 3.35 -10.15
C ARG A 156 -8.43 4.71 -10.82
N ASP A 157 -9.23 5.71 -10.46
CA ASP A 157 -9.09 7.05 -11.02
C ASP A 157 -7.80 7.75 -10.57
N SER A 158 -7.32 7.48 -9.33
CA SER A 158 -6.02 7.94 -8.87
C SER A 158 -4.88 7.29 -9.67
N ALA A 159 -4.92 5.98 -9.90
CA ALA A 159 -3.95 5.28 -10.73
C ALA A 159 -3.92 5.83 -12.17
N ARG A 160 -5.09 6.13 -12.76
CA ARG A 160 -5.18 6.76 -14.08
C ARG A 160 -4.47 8.12 -14.11
N ARG A 161 -4.73 9.00 -13.13
CA ARG A 161 -4.05 10.29 -13.04
C ARG A 161 -2.54 10.16 -12.83
N THR A 162 -2.12 9.09 -12.16
CA THR A 162 -0.72 8.73 -11.97
C THR A 162 -0.07 8.37 -13.31
N ALA A 163 -0.74 7.55 -14.14
CA ALA A 163 -0.30 7.19 -15.48
C ALA A 163 -0.21 8.42 -16.41
N GLU A 164 -1.23 9.28 -16.38
CA GLU A 164 -1.28 10.52 -17.19
C GLU A 164 -0.10 11.47 -16.86
N LYS A 165 0.44 11.40 -15.65
CA LYS A 165 1.64 12.16 -15.24
C LYS A 165 2.96 11.45 -15.58
N GLY A 166 2.92 10.27 -16.16
CA GLY A 166 4.11 9.47 -16.50
C GLY A 166 4.86 8.92 -15.28
N ALA A 167 4.17 8.73 -14.15
CA ALA A 167 4.82 8.21 -12.96
C ALA A 167 5.21 6.74 -13.14
N GLN A 168 6.42 6.40 -12.71
CA GLN A 168 7.01 5.07 -12.78
C GLN A 168 6.74 4.25 -11.51
N LEU A 169 6.42 4.94 -10.41
CA LEU A 169 6.13 4.34 -9.12
C LEU A 169 4.94 5.03 -8.46
N PHE A 170 4.00 4.23 -7.98
CA PHE A 170 2.88 4.66 -7.16
C PHE A 170 3.11 4.28 -5.69
N ILE A 171 2.84 5.21 -4.79
CA ILE A 171 2.78 4.98 -3.34
C ILE A 171 1.37 5.34 -2.88
N GLY A 172 0.67 4.37 -2.32
CA GLY A 172 -0.58 4.61 -1.61
C GLY A 172 -0.31 4.80 -0.13
N GLY A 173 -0.82 5.89 0.44
CA GLY A 173 -0.89 6.13 1.87
C GLY A 173 -2.34 6.21 2.34
N GLU A 174 -2.54 6.17 3.62
CA GLU A 174 -3.86 6.17 4.22
C GLU A 174 -3.94 7.10 5.44
N MET A 175 -5.15 7.53 5.75
CA MET A 175 -5.49 8.22 6.98
C MET A 175 -6.93 7.93 7.38
N GLY A 176 -7.13 7.48 8.62
CA GLY A 176 -8.47 7.26 9.14
C GLY A 176 -8.44 6.76 10.58
N ILE A 177 -9.02 7.53 11.50
CA ILE A 177 -9.10 7.07 12.89
C ILE A 177 -9.96 5.82 12.95
N GLY A 178 -9.39 4.71 13.49
CA GLY A 178 -10.03 3.39 13.54
C GLY A 178 -9.60 2.43 12.42
N ASN A 179 -8.85 2.87 11.42
CA ASN A 179 -8.46 2.07 10.26
C ASN A 179 -7.62 0.82 10.60
N THR A 180 -6.76 0.87 11.64
CA THR A 180 -6.01 -0.31 12.09
C THR A 180 -6.93 -1.42 12.60
N THR A 181 -8.12 -1.07 13.11
CA THR A 181 -9.14 -2.06 13.54
C THR A 181 -9.79 -2.72 12.32
N ALA A 182 -10.17 -1.95 11.31
CA ALA A 182 -10.70 -2.46 10.06
C ALA A 182 -9.65 -3.33 9.32
N ALA A 183 -8.40 -2.87 9.28
CA ALA A 183 -7.30 -3.64 8.70
C ALA A 183 -7.06 -4.97 9.44
N ALA A 184 -7.04 -4.97 10.78
CA ALA A 184 -6.89 -6.20 11.57
C ALA A 184 -8.08 -7.17 11.37
N ALA A 185 -9.31 -6.66 11.24
CA ALA A 185 -10.49 -7.48 10.94
C ALA A 185 -10.39 -8.14 9.55
N LEU A 186 -10.02 -7.38 8.52
CA LEU A 186 -9.78 -7.91 7.17
C LEU A 186 -8.65 -8.94 7.16
N ALA A 187 -7.52 -8.64 7.81
CA ALA A 187 -6.39 -9.56 7.91
C ALA A 187 -6.78 -10.86 8.61
N SER A 188 -7.57 -10.77 9.68
CA SER A 188 -8.07 -11.95 10.42
C SER A 188 -8.87 -12.88 9.51
N ILE A 189 -9.80 -12.35 8.70
CA ILE A 189 -10.59 -13.13 7.74
C ILE A 189 -9.69 -13.73 6.66
N LEU A 190 -8.87 -12.91 6.00
CA LEU A 190 -8.13 -13.31 4.80
C LEU A 190 -6.96 -14.25 5.10
N LEU A 191 -6.41 -14.20 6.31
CA LEU A 191 -5.33 -15.08 6.78
C LEU A 191 -5.85 -16.29 7.58
N GLY A 192 -7.10 -16.24 8.07
CA GLY A 192 -7.62 -17.24 8.99
C GLY A 192 -6.94 -17.22 10.36
N CYS A 193 -6.44 -16.05 10.80
CA CYS A 193 -5.75 -15.86 12.06
C CYS A 193 -6.66 -15.18 13.11
N PRO A 194 -6.55 -15.51 14.40
CA PRO A 194 -7.27 -14.82 15.45
C PRO A 194 -6.95 -13.32 15.48
N ALA A 195 -7.96 -12.47 15.72
CA ALA A 195 -7.79 -11.03 15.76
C ALA A 195 -6.74 -10.56 16.78
N ARG A 196 -6.64 -11.25 17.94
CA ARG A 196 -5.66 -10.95 18.99
C ARG A 196 -4.20 -11.04 18.54
N ASP A 197 -3.90 -11.88 17.54
CA ASP A 197 -2.55 -12.08 17.02
C ASP A 197 -2.15 -11.01 16.00
N LEU A 198 -3.14 -10.24 15.51
CA LEU A 198 -2.97 -9.23 14.46
C LEU A 198 -3.16 -7.80 14.97
N CYS A 199 -3.85 -7.63 16.11
CA CYS A 199 -4.07 -6.31 16.69
C CYS A 199 -2.81 -5.76 17.36
N GLY A 200 -2.52 -4.49 17.05
CA GLY A 200 -1.50 -3.71 17.69
C GLY A 200 -2.06 -2.45 18.37
N PRO A 201 -1.18 -1.66 19.00
CA PRO A 201 -1.57 -0.45 19.74
C PRO A 201 -2.14 0.64 18.81
N GLY A 202 -1.93 0.54 17.50
CA GLY A 202 -2.34 1.56 16.54
C GLY A 202 -1.82 2.94 16.96
N THR A 203 -2.73 3.88 17.23
CA THR A 203 -2.39 5.25 17.65
C THR A 203 -1.96 5.38 19.12
N GLY A 204 -1.82 4.29 19.88
CA GLY A 204 -1.28 4.35 21.25
C GLY A 204 -2.18 3.75 22.33
N LEU A 205 -3.00 2.76 22.00
CA LEU A 205 -3.75 2.00 22.98
C LEU A 205 -2.79 1.23 23.91
N ASP A 206 -3.17 1.13 25.17
CA ASP A 206 -2.54 0.22 26.13
C ASP A 206 -2.94 -1.24 25.88
N SER A 207 -2.40 -2.17 26.67
CA SER A 207 -2.68 -3.60 26.52
C SER A 207 -4.16 -3.95 26.71
N ALA A 208 -4.88 -3.25 27.59
CA ALA A 208 -6.32 -3.46 27.79
C ALA A 208 -7.12 -2.98 26.57
N GLY A 209 -6.76 -1.83 25.99
CA GLY A 209 -7.35 -1.31 24.78
C GLY A 209 -7.10 -2.20 23.55
N VAL A 210 -5.91 -2.79 23.43
CA VAL A 210 -5.60 -3.77 22.36
C VAL A 210 -6.46 -5.03 22.52
N LEU A 211 -6.61 -5.55 23.72
CA LEU A 211 -7.47 -6.70 23.98
C LEU A 211 -8.94 -6.39 23.67
N HIS A 212 -9.43 -5.21 24.09
CA HIS A 212 -10.78 -4.76 23.77
C HIS A 212 -11.00 -4.65 22.26
N LYS A 213 -10.04 -4.07 21.52
CA LYS A 213 -10.06 -4.01 20.05
C LYS A 213 -10.20 -5.41 19.44
N ALA A 214 -9.43 -6.39 19.89
CA ALA A 214 -9.52 -7.77 19.40
C ALA A 214 -10.90 -8.37 19.68
N GLN A 215 -11.48 -8.15 20.86
CA GLN A 215 -12.84 -8.63 21.21
C GLN A 215 -13.91 -7.98 20.32
N VAL A 216 -13.80 -6.68 20.02
CA VAL A 216 -14.71 -6.00 19.08
C VAL A 216 -14.65 -6.64 17.69
N ILE A 217 -13.44 -6.92 17.20
CA ILE A 217 -13.26 -7.60 15.91
C ILE A 217 -13.88 -9.00 15.95
N GLU A 218 -13.59 -9.82 16.96
CA GLU A 218 -14.10 -11.19 17.05
C GLU A 218 -15.64 -11.22 17.05
N ARG A 219 -16.30 -10.29 17.77
CA ARG A 219 -17.78 -10.15 17.72
C ARG A 219 -18.28 -9.79 16.32
N ALA A 220 -17.58 -8.87 15.62
CA ALA A 220 -17.93 -8.49 14.27
C ALA A 220 -17.77 -9.64 13.28
N LEU A 221 -16.67 -10.41 13.38
CA LEU A 221 -16.44 -11.57 12.53
C LEU A 221 -17.53 -12.65 12.72
N ALA A 222 -17.95 -12.89 13.97
CA ALA A 222 -19.05 -13.80 14.29
C ALA A 222 -20.40 -13.30 13.72
N LEU A 223 -20.66 -11.98 13.77
CA LEU A 223 -21.88 -11.38 13.22
C LEU A 223 -21.96 -11.56 11.69
N HIS A 224 -20.85 -11.34 10.98
CA HIS A 224 -20.86 -11.33 9.51
C HIS A 224 -20.64 -12.71 8.88
N GLY A 225 -20.07 -13.69 9.61
CA GLY A 225 -19.88 -15.05 9.12
C GLY A 225 -19.01 -15.16 7.86
N LEU A 226 -17.99 -14.27 7.72
CA LEU A 226 -17.19 -14.11 6.51
C LEU A 226 -16.10 -15.17 6.39
N ARG A 227 -15.75 -15.50 5.14
CA ARG A 227 -14.72 -16.50 4.81
C ARG A 227 -13.59 -15.88 3.97
N ALA A 228 -12.42 -16.52 4.01
CA ALA A 228 -11.21 -16.06 3.31
C ALA A 228 -11.34 -16.06 1.78
N ASP A 229 -12.25 -16.84 1.21
CA ASP A 229 -12.53 -16.93 -0.23
C ASP A 229 -13.53 -15.85 -0.72
N GLN A 230 -13.95 -14.93 0.16
CA GLN A 230 -14.90 -13.85 -0.12
C GLN A 230 -14.27 -12.45 0.09
N PRO A 231 -13.15 -12.11 -0.56
CA PRO A 231 -12.40 -10.88 -0.25
C PRO A 231 -13.21 -9.60 -0.51
N GLN A 232 -14.04 -9.57 -1.53
CA GLN A 232 -14.90 -8.41 -1.83
C GLN A 232 -15.95 -8.20 -0.72
N GLN A 233 -16.60 -9.28 -0.27
CA GLN A 233 -17.59 -9.22 0.80
C GLN A 233 -16.94 -8.86 2.14
N ALA A 234 -15.75 -9.41 2.44
CA ALA A 234 -15.00 -9.06 3.62
C ALA A 234 -14.67 -7.56 3.63
N LEU A 235 -14.20 -7.02 2.49
CA LEU A 235 -13.92 -5.60 2.33
C LEU A 235 -15.16 -4.72 2.56
N ALA A 236 -16.33 -5.11 2.03
CA ALA A 236 -17.58 -4.39 2.24
C ALA A 236 -18.04 -4.41 3.71
N CYS A 237 -17.89 -5.57 4.37
CA CYS A 237 -18.43 -5.75 5.72
C CYS A 237 -17.58 -5.15 6.82
N VAL A 238 -16.23 -5.28 6.75
CA VAL A 238 -15.32 -4.87 7.84
C VAL A 238 -14.18 -3.96 7.38
N GLY A 239 -14.16 -3.54 6.12
CA GLY A 239 -13.13 -2.67 5.56
C GLY A 239 -13.33 -1.19 5.86
N GLY A 240 -12.67 -0.36 5.04
CA GLY A 240 -12.72 1.10 5.07
C GLY A 240 -12.71 1.65 3.64
N PHE A 241 -13.18 2.88 3.47
CA PHE A 241 -13.18 3.54 2.16
C PHE A 241 -11.75 3.67 1.61
N GLU A 242 -10.81 4.06 2.46
CA GLU A 242 -9.40 4.24 2.11
C GLU A 242 -8.71 2.89 1.81
N ILE A 243 -9.05 1.81 2.54
CA ILE A 243 -8.52 0.47 2.28
C ILE A 243 -9.03 -0.05 0.93
N ALA A 244 -10.31 0.19 0.63
CA ALA A 244 -10.91 -0.17 -0.65
C ALA A 244 -10.30 0.64 -1.81
N ALA A 245 -10.10 1.95 -1.63
CA ALA A 245 -9.45 2.80 -2.62
C ALA A 245 -8.00 2.39 -2.88
N LEU A 246 -7.23 2.06 -1.83
CA LEU A 246 -5.88 1.50 -1.97
C LEU A 246 -5.88 0.21 -2.78
N ALA A 247 -6.77 -0.74 -2.47
CA ALA A 247 -6.89 -1.99 -3.24
C ALA A 247 -7.23 -1.71 -4.71
N GLY A 248 -8.16 -0.80 -4.97
CA GLY A 248 -8.52 -0.35 -6.32
C GLY A 248 -7.35 0.31 -7.06
N ALA A 249 -6.56 1.14 -6.37
CA ALA A 249 -5.38 1.78 -6.95
C ALA A 249 -4.30 0.75 -7.32
N TYR A 250 -4.03 -0.22 -6.46
CA TYR A 250 -3.02 -1.27 -6.71
C TYR A 250 -3.41 -2.14 -7.91
N LEU A 251 -4.67 -2.56 -8.00
CA LEU A 251 -5.19 -3.29 -9.16
C LEU A 251 -5.05 -2.49 -10.45
N ALA A 252 -5.45 -1.22 -10.43
CA ALA A 252 -5.40 -0.38 -11.61
C ALA A 252 -3.96 -0.01 -12.01
N CYS A 253 -3.04 0.18 -11.06
CA CYS A 253 -1.61 0.37 -11.35
C CYS A 253 -1.05 -0.87 -12.07
N ALA A 254 -1.33 -2.08 -11.57
CA ALA A 254 -0.89 -3.32 -12.21
C ALA A 254 -1.47 -3.49 -13.62
N GLN A 255 -2.72 -3.09 -13.85
CA GLN A 255 -3.36 -3.10 -15.18
C GLN A 255 -2.76 -2.09 -16.14
N GLN A 256 -2.21 -0.98 -15.63
CA GLN A 256 -1.62 0.11 -16.41
C GLN A 256 -0.09 0.01 -16.52
N GLY A 257 0.54 -0.98 -15.91
CA GLY A 257 1.99 -1.14 -15.97
C GLY A 257 2.76 -0.16 -15.06
N ILE A 258 2.19 0.21 -13.91
CA ILE A 258 2.82 1.09 -12.93
C ILE A 258 3.23 0.26 -11.71
N ALA A 259 4.50 0.29 -11.32
CA ALA A 259 4.99 -0.34 -10.11
C ALA A 259 4.37 0.31 -8.86
N VAL A 260 4.04 -0.50 -7.87
CA VAL A 260 3.50 -0.04 -6.58
C VAL A 260 4.51 -0.34 -5.48
N LEU A 261 4.82 0.65 -4.65
CA LEU A 261 5.58 0.45 -3.42
C LEU A 261 4.61 0.50 -2.23
N VAL A 262 4.33 -0.67 -1.69
CA VAL A 262 3.38 -0.87 -0.58
C VAL A 262 4.03 -0.42 0.73
N ASP A 263 3.32 0.40 1.50
CA ASP A 263 3.76 0.92 2.80
C ASP A 263 3.61 -0.13 3.91
N GLY A 264 3.05 0.24 5.04
CA GLY A 264 2.95 -0.55 6.26
C GLY A 264 1.79 -1.54 6.31
N PHE A 265 1.32 -1.80 7.54
CA PHE A 265 0.32 -2.83 7.85
C PHE A 265 -0.99 -2.64 7.07
N ILE A 266 -1.61 -1.46 7.13
CA ILE A 266 -2.91 -1.19 6.51
C ILE A 266 -2.81 -1.29 4.97
N CYS A 267 -1.77 -0.71 4.40
CA CYS A 267 -1.49 -0.80 2.96
C CYS A 267 -1.22 -2.25 2.52
N SER A 268 -0.56 -3.05 3.35
CA SER A 268 -0.35 -4.49 3.08
C SER A 268 -1.65 -5.29 3.17
N VAL A 269 -2.61 -4.90 4.02
CA VAL A 269 -3.96 -5.49 4.01
C VAL A 269 -4.68 -5.16 2.70
N ALA A 270 -4.63 -3.90 2.25
CA ALA A 270 -5.20 -3.51 0.96
C ALA A 270 -4.53 -4.27 -0.20
N ALA A 271 -3.22 -4.49 -0.15
CA ALA A 271 -2.48 -5.31 -1.11
C ALA A 271 -2.93 -6.78 -1.10
N LEU A 272 -3.16 -7.36 0.08
CA LEU A 272 -3.69 -8.73 0.20
C LEU A 272 -5.10 -8.82 -0.41
N VAL A 273 -5.96 -7.84 -0.16
CA VAL A 273 -7.29 -7.76 -0.80
C VAL A 273 -7.14 -7.70 -2.33
N ALA A 274 -6.29 -6.82 -2.85
CA ALA A 274 -6.07 -6.68 -4.29
C ALA A 274 -5.60 -8.01 -4.93
N VAL A 275 -4.63 -8.68 -4.30
CA VAL A 275 -4.12 -9.98 -4.78
C VAL A 275 -5.19 -11.09 -4.68
N ARG A 276 -6.08 -11.05 -3.69
CA ARG A 276 -7.20 -12.01 -3.59
C ARG A 276 -8.30 -11.75 -4.62
N LEU A 277 -8.49 -10.49 -5.04
CA LEU A 277 -9.41 -10.12 -6.12
C LEU A 277 -8.83 -10.44 -7.50
N ASN A 278 -7.53 -10.20 -7.71
CA ASN A 278 -6.79 -10.48 -8.94
C ASN A 278 -5.34 -10.89 -8.62
N PRO A 279 -5.00 -12.19 -8.67
CA PRO A 279 -3.67 -12.68 -8.32
C PRO A 279 -2.53 -12.09 -9.15
N GLN A 280 -2.77 -11.68 -10.40
CA GLN A 280 -1.76 -11.07 -11.28
C GLN A 280 -1.25 -9.73 -10.73
N CYS A 281 -2.03 -9.05 -9.88
CA CYS A 281 -1.62 -7.80 -9.25
C CYS A 281 -0.34 -7.96 -8.43
N ARG A 282 -0.08 -9.18 -7.86
CA ARG A 282 1.08 -9.43 -6.99
C ARG A 282 2.43 -9.09 -7.63
N ASP A 283 2.58 -9.32 -8.89
CA ASP A 283 3.83 -9.11 -9.62
C ASP A 283 4.24 -7.62 -9.70
N TRP A 284 3.28 -6.72 -9.52
CA TRP A 284 3.45 -5.27 -9.57
C TRP A 284 3.71 -4.63 -8.21
N LEU A 285 3.66 -5.43 -7.12
CA LEU A 285 3.78 -4.95 -5.74
C LEU A 285 5.20 -5.18 -5.17
N LEU A 286 5.88 -4.11 -4.88
CA LEU A 286 7.10 -4.05 -4.07
C LEU A 286 6.71 -3.66 -2.63
N PHE A 287 7.46 -4.11 -1.62
CA PHE A 287 7.16 -3.86 -0.22
C PHE A 287 8.27 -3.05 0.43
N ALA A 288 7.91 -1.90 0.99
CA ALA A 288 8.87 -0.93 1.46
C ALA A 288 9.54 -1.32 2.76
N HIS A 289 8.76 -1.73 3.74
CA HIS A 289 9.31 -1.98 5.06
C HIS A 289 8.52 -3.04 5.84
N GLN A 290 9.16 -3.65 6.83
CA GLN A 290 8.49 -4.36 7.89
C GLN A 290 8.17 -3.38 9.01
N GLY A 291 6.90 -3.06 9.18
CA GLY A 291 6.42 -2.20 10.26
C GLY A 291 6.39 -2.93 11.62
N ALA A 292 6.22 -2.15 12.68
CA ALA A 292 6.17 -2.66 14.05
C ALA A 292 4.80 -3.22 14.46
N GLU A 293 3.75 -3.11 13.62
CA GLU A 293 2.44 -3.71 13.92
C GLU A 293 2.52 -5.24 13.90
N PRO A 294 1.98 -5.94 14.93
CA PRO A 294 2.16 -7.40 15.09
C PRO A 294 1.73 -8.21 13.87
N GLY A 295 0.59 -7.88 13.27
CA GLY A 295 0.05 -8.59 12.10
C GLY A 295 0.84 -8.39 10.80
N HIS A 296 1.76 -7.41 10.73
CA HIS A 296 2.42 -7.08 9.47
C HIS A 296 3.32 -8.21 8.95
N LYS A 297 4.04 -8.89 9.84
CA LYS A 297 4.89 -10.03 9.46
C LYS A 297 4.08 -11.17 8.82
N ALA A 298 2.90 -11.46 9.35
CA ALA A 298 2.01 -12.48 8.78
C ALA A 298 1.50 -12.11 7.38
N LEU A 299 1.18 -10.83 7.17
CA LEU A 299 0.77 -10.30 5.85
C LEU A 299 1.91 -10.40 4.83
N LEU A 300 3.13 -9.98 5.20
CA LEU A 300 4.30 -10.08 4.34
C LEU A 300 4.57 -11.53 3.94
N ALA A 301 4.47 -12.47 4.89
CA ALA A 301 4.62 -13.91 4.59
C ALA A 301 3.53 -14.42 3.63
N ALA A 302 2.25 -14.06 3.85
CA ALA A 302 1.13 -14.45 2.99
C ALA A 302 1.26 -13.87 1.57
N LEU A 303 1.83 -12.68 1.45
CA LEU A 303 2.11 -12.01 0.19
C LEU A 303 3.45 -12.44 -0.44
N ARG A 304 4.24 -13.31 0.22
CA ARG A 304 5.61 -13.69 -0.19
C ARG A 304 6.45 -12.44 -0.47
N ALA A 305 6.41 -11.50 0.46
CA ALA A 305 7.04 -10.19 0.35
C ALA A 305 8.36 -10.15 1.11
N GLU A 306 9.38 -9.56 0.49
CA GLU A 306 10.66 -9.26 1.10
C GLU A 306 10.78 -7.73 1.23
N PRO A 307 10.55 -7.17 2.43
CA PRO A 307 10.60 -5.73 2.64
C PRO A 307 12.04 -5.20 2.61
N LEU A 308 12.20 -3.95 2.14
CA LEU A 308 13.52 -3.32 1.98
C LEU A 308 14.08 -2.77 3.30
N LEU A 309 13.21 -2.34 4.22
CA LEU A 309 13.57 -1.67 5.47
C LEU A 309 12.98 -2.38 6.68
N ALA A 310 13.68 -2.31 7.81
CA ALA A 310 13.20 -2.77 9.12
C ALA A 310 13.60 -1.73 10.19
N LEU A 311 12.93 -0.56 10.18
CA LEU A 311 13.25 0.60 11.03
C LEU A 311 12.30 0.75 12.23
N GLY A 312 11.40 -0.22 12.49
CA GLY A 312 10.41 -0.13 13.55
C GLY A 312 9.31 0.91 13.28
N LEU A 313 9.04 1.26 12.02
CA LEU A 313 8.05 2.26 11.64
C LEU A 313 6.61 1.76 11.91
N ARG A 314 5.72 2.68 12.33
CA ARG A 314 4.29 2.40 12.56
C ARG A 314 3.39 3.64 12.37
N LEU A 315 3.83 4.60 11.55
CA LEU A 315 3.09 5.86 11.36
C LEU A 315 1.92 5.71 10.38
N GLY A 316 2.15 5.04 9.22
CA GLY A 316 1.24 5.08 8.07
C GLY A 316 1.55 6.24 7.11
N GLU A 317 0.54 6.80 6.49
CA GLU A 317 0.62 7.94 5.54
C GLU A 317 1.42 7.63 4.26
N GLY A 318 1.84 6.38 3.99
CA GLY A 318 2.79 6.07 2.92
C GLY A 318 4.24 6.43 3.27
N SER A 319 4.50 6.77 4.53
CA SER A 319 5.79 7.33 4.97
C SER A 319 6.94 6.33 4.88
N GLY A 320 6.72 5.07 5.25
CA GLY A 320 7.72 4.01 5.14
C GLY A 320 8.06 3.70 3.68
N ALA A 321 7.06 3.73 2.80
CA ALA A 321 7.26 3.58 1.36
C ALA A 321 8.09 4.75 0.79
N ALA A 322 7.76 5.97 1.15
CA ALA A 322 8.53 7.14 0.72
C ALA A 322 10.00 7.07 1.18
N LEU A 323 10.27 6.59 2.41
CA LEU A 323 11.64 6.39 2.90
C LEU A 323 12.44 5.34 2.12
N ALA A 324 11.78 4.38 1.47
CA ALA A 324 12.45 3.34 0.69
C ALA A 324 12.75 3.78 -0.77
N VAL A 325 12.12 4.84 -1.29
CA VAL A 325 12.34 5.33 -2.67
C VAL A 325 13.83 5.60 -2.99
N PRO A 326 14.63 6.23 -2.11
CA PRO A 326 16.05 6.42 -2.37
C PRO A 326 16.82 5.12 -2.63
N LEU A 327 16.44 4.01 -1.96
CA LEU A 327 17.08 2.70 -2.19
C LEU A 327 16.74 2.15 -3.58
N LEU A 328 15.48 2.32 -4.04
CA LEU A 328 15.09 1.93 -5.40
C LEU A 328 15.87 2.74 -6.45
N ARG A 329 16.00 4.05 -6.23
CA ARG A 329 16.78 4.93 -7.11
C ARG A 329 18.26 4.53 -7.14
N LEU A 330 18.83 4.22 -5.99
CA LEU A 330 20.23 3.74 -5.89
C LEU A 330 20.40 2.37 -6.56
N ALA A 331 19.45 1.45 -6.44
CA ALA A 331 19.48 0.17 -7.15
C ALA A 331 19.51 0.36 -8.67
N CYS A 332 18.65 1.24 -9.20
CA CYS A 332 18.65 1.60 -10.62
C CYS A 332 19.98 2.28 -11.04
N ALA A 333 20.49 3.21 -10.25
CA ALA A 333 21.73 3.94 -10.56
C ALA A 333 22.95 3.00 -10.56
N LEU A 334 23.09 2.16 -9.55
CA LEU A 334 24.16 1.15 -9.50
C LEU A 334 24.07 0.20 -10.69
N HIS A 335 22.90 -0.32 -10.98
CA HIS A 335 22.68 -1.21 -12.12
C HIS A 335 22.97 -0.53 -13.47
N GLY A 336 22.52 0.70 -13.65
CA GLY A 336 22.65 1.42 -14.92
C GLY A 336 24.05 2.02 -15.18
N GLN A 337 24.74 2.47 -14.11
CA GLN A 337 25.93 3.33 -14.21
C GLN A 337 27.23 2.66 -13.81
N MET A 338 27.21 1.55 -13.06
CA MET A 338 28.43 0.80 -12.77
C MET A 338 29.04 0.28 -14.08
N ALA A 339 30.36 0.38 -14.19
CA ALA A 339 31.11 -0.20 -15.29
C ALA A 339 31.11 -1.73 -15.21
N THR A 340 31.12 -2.38 -16.37
CA THR A 340 31.40 -3.81 -16.48
C THR A 340 32.88 -4.09 -16.29
N PHE A 341 33.26 -5.34 -16.00
CA PHE A 341 34.68 -5.75 -15.93
C PHE A 341 35.44 -5.38 -17.22
N ALA A 342 34.82 -5.57 -18.37
CA ALA A 342 35.42 -5.20 -19.67
C ALA A 342 35.62 -3.69 -19.83
N GLU A 343 34.60 -2.87 -19.48
CA GLU A 343 34.66 -1.41 -19.57
C GLU A 343 35.71 -0.80 -18.64
N ALA A 344 35.88 -1.37 -17.45
CA ALA A 344 36.83 -0.89 -16.45
C ALA A 344 38.23 -1.51 -16.56
N ALA A 345 38.44 -2.43 -17.51
CA ALA A 345 39.69 -3.22 -17.64
C ALA A 345 40.09 -3.92 -16.31
N VAL A 346 39.11 -4.35 -15.53
CA VAL A 346 39.31 -5.10 -14.29
C VAL A 346 39.21 -6.59 -14.61
N ALA A 347 40.13 -7.39 -14.10
CA ALA A 347 40.10 -8.84 -14.28
C ALA A 347 38.87 -9.45 -13.58
N ASP A 348 38.10 -10.26 -14.33
CA ASP A 348 37.03 -11.07 -13.78
C ASP A 348 37.62 -12.37 -13.19
N ARG A 349 36.80 -13.14 -12.50
CA ARG A 349 37.19 -14.44 -11.97
C ARG A 349 37.66 -15.37 -13.10
N PRO A 350 38.72 -16.13 -12.87
CA PRO A 350 39.04 -17.25 -13.78
C PRO A 350 37.82 -18.20 -13.84
N ALA A 351 37.51 -18.67 -15.03
CA ALA A 351 36.40 -19.59 -15.28
C ALA A 351 36.58 -20.92 -14.52
#